data_78da4e1938405ff389cc9c33ab9790ac
#
_entry.id   78da4e1938405ff389cc9c33ab9790ac
#
_cell.length_a   1.000
_cell.length_b   1.000
_cell.length_c   1.000
_cell.angle_alpha   90.00
_cell.angle_beta   90.00
_cell.angle_gamma   90.00
#
_symmetry.space_group_name_H-M   'P 1'
#
loop_
_entity.id
_entity.type
_entity.pdbx_description
1 polymer ?
#
loop_
_entity_poly.entity_id
_entity_poly.type
_entity_poly.pdbx_seq_one_letter_code
_entity_poly.pdbx_strand_id
1 'polypeptide(L)'
;MKEISYVVNNTLGIHARPAALLAQCCVNFKSQVRIHLGDKVADGDNVLQILALGAKKGDTLRVDIDGDDEEVAAKAIEELLHGAFEEKKPVDILKIAFFGTKDYDRTFFSELVKDKGQGTYNSDIKYFDSQLGPETAGLAQGYDAVCIFVNDNASRPVVEKLHECGVKLILLRCAGFNNVDLQAAKEYGITVLRVPAYSPYAVAEHAMAILQEANRRLHKAYTKVKDNNFALSGLLGLDLHNKVAGIMGTGKIGQCMARICKGYGMTVLGWDAYPN
;
A
#
# COMPACT_ATOMS: atom_id res chain seq x y z
N MET A 1 24.94 -34.78 12.64
CA MET A 1 25.19 -34.08 11.35
C MET A 1 24.11 -34.47 10.36
N LYS A 2 23.36 -33.51 9.86
CA LYS A 2 22.31 -33.64 8.83
C LYS A 2 22.82 -33.10 7.49
N GLU A 3 22.38 -33.71 6.40
CA GLU A 3 22.73 -33.32 5.04
C GLU A 3 21.46 -33.05 4.24
N ILE A 4 21.41 -31.92 3.54
CA ILE A 4 20.35 -31.54 2.60
C ILE A 4 20.96 -31.41 1.21
N SER A 5 20.28 -31.97 0.21
CA SER A 5 20.66 -31.77 -1.20
C SER A 5 19.59 -30.93 -1.89
N TYR A 6 20.02 -29.83 -2.54
CA TYR A 6 19.11 -28.92 -3.21
C TYR A 6 19.60 -28.58 -4.62
N VAL A 7 18.74 -28.78 -5.62
CA VAL A 7 19.03 -28.37 -7.00
C VAL A 7 18.57 -26.93 -7.21
N VAL A 8 19.49 -26.06 -7.60
CA VAL A 8 19.19 -24.63 -7.82
C VAL A 8 18.25 -24.47 -9.01
N ASN A 9 17.00 -24.08 -8.75
CA ASN A 9 15.96 -23.93 -9.76
C ASN A 9 15.83 -22.50 -10.29
N ASN A 10 16.43 -21.52 -9.61
CA ASN A 10 16.38 -20.10 -9.97
C ASN A 10 17.24 -19.81 -11.24
N THR A 11 16.69 -19.13 -12.26
CA THR A 11 17.40 -18.80 -13.51
C THR A 11 18.64 -17.98 -13.30
N LEU A 12 18.69 -17.11 -12.30
CA LEU A 12 19.84 -16.28 -11.96
C LEU A 12 20.84 -16.97 -11.02
N GLY A 13 20.56 -18.23 -10.61
CA GLY A 13 21.35 -18.91 -9.61
C GLY A 13 21.22 -18.26 -8.22
N ILE A 14 22.18 -18.54 -7.34
CA ILE A 14 22.21 -17.90 -6.00
C ILE A 14 22.85 -16.51 -6.11
N HIS A 15 22.00 -15.49 -6.22
CA HIS A 15 22.39 -14.08 -6.20
C HIS A 15 22.18 -13.43 -4.82
N ALA A 16 22.37 -12.12 -4.68
CA ALA A 16 22.40 -11.42 -3.40
C ALA A 16 21.21 -11.69 -2.47
N ARG A 17 19.96 -11.70 -2.99
CA ARG A 17 18.76 -11.90 -2.18
C ARG A 17 18.65 -13.32 -1.62
N PRO A 18 18.72 -14.39 -2.41
CA PRO A 18 18.75 -15.76 -1.89
C PRO A 18 19.89 -16.00 -0.90
N ALA A 19 21.11 -15.52 -1.23
CA ALA A 19 22.25 -15.68 -0.34
C ALA A 19 22.03 -15.00 1.03
N ALA A 20 21.47 -13.79 1.03
CA ALA A 20 21.16 -13.08 2.26
C ALA A 20 20.08 -13.79 3.10
N LEU A 21 19.02 -14.29 2.46
CA LEU A 21 17.96 -15.03 3.16
C LEU A 21 18.49 -16.34 3.76
N LEU A 22 19.36 -17.04 3.04
CA LEU A 22 19.97 -18.27 3.52
C LEU A 22 20.89 -18.00 4.71
N ALA A 23 21.75 -16.99 4.62
CA ALA A 23 22.61 -16.61 5.71
C ALA A 23 21.81 -16.16 6.95
N GLN A 24 20.77 -15.33 6.75
CA GLN A 24 19.88 -14.90 7.83
C GLN A 24 19.15 -16.08 8.50
N CYS A 25 18.78 -17.10 7.74
CA CYS A 25 18.20 -18.30 8.28
C CYS A 25 19.22 -19.05 9.16
N CYS A 26 20.42 -19.26 8.65
CA CYS A 26 21.47 -19.99 9.35
C CYS A 26 21.90 -19.36 10.67
N VAL A 27 21.97 -18.03 10.75
CA VAL A 27 22.34 -17.28 11.97
C VAL A 27 21.38 -17.55 13.15
N ASN A 28 20.14 -17.95 12.90
CA ASN A 28 19.14 -18.21 13.94
C ASN A 28 19.38 -19.53 14.70
N PHE A 29 20.31 -20.36 14.24
CA PHE A 29 20.60 -21.68 14.83
C PHE A 29 21.98 -21.73 15.46
N LYS A 30 22.16 -22.66 16.40
CA LYS A 30 23.45 -22.91 17.04
C LYS A 30 24.30 -23.90 16.24
N SER A 31 23.66 -24.70 15.39
CA SER A 31 24.32 -25.66 14.51
C SER A 31 25.20 -24.95 13.49
N GLN A 32 26.37 -25.48 13.25
CA GLN A 32 27.24 -25.03 12.17
C GLN A 32 26.66 -25.51 10.84
N VAL A 33 26.44 -24.56 9.91
CA VAL A 33 25.94 -24.85 8.56
C VAL A 33 27.05 -24.60 7.55
N ARG A 34 27.31 -25.60 6.70
CA ARG A 34 28.25 -25.49 5.56
C ARG A 34 27.56 -25.80 4.25
N ILE A 35 27.78 -24.95 3.25
CA ILE A 35 27.17 -25.09 1.93
C ILE A 35 28.24 -25.42 0.92
N HIS A 36 28.06 -26.53 0.20
CA HIS A 36 29.01 -27.05 -0.75
C HIS A 36 28.46 -26.94 -2.17
N LEU A 37 29.35 -26.56 -3.10
CA LEU A 37 29.13 -26.64 -4.55
C LEU A 37 30.37 -27.27 -5.20
N GLY A 38 30.34 -28.57 -5.47
CA GLY A 38 31.54 -29.33 -5.86
C GLY A 38 32.62 -29.21 -4.79
N ASP A 39 33.81 -28.76 -5.15
CA ASP A 39 34.95 -28.60 -4.21
C ASP A 39 34.91 -27.28 -3.41
N LYS A 40 33.98 -26.40 -3.72
CA LYS A 40 33.85 -25.11 -3.01
C LYS A 40 32.95 -25.26 -1.78
N VAL A 41 33.34 -24.56 -0.71
CA VAL A 41 32.59 -24.57 0.57
C VAL A 41 32.38 -23.13 1.03
N ALA A 42 31.21 -22.86 1.58
CA ALA A 42 30.85 -21.59 2.20
C ALA A 42 30.28 -21.84 3.61
N ASP A 43 30.56 -20.96 4.55
CA ASP A 43 29.86 -20.90 5.82
C ASP A 43 28.44 -20.40 5.61
N GLY A 44 27.45 -21.10 6.17
CA GLY A 44 26.04 -20.84 5.94
C GLY A 44 25.57 -19.47 6.46
N ASP A 45 26.25 -18.87 7.41
CA ASP A 45 25.99 -17.55 7.98
C ASP A 45 26.71 -16.40 7.23
N ASN A 46 27.51 -16.71 6.19
CA ASN A 46 28.30 -15.72 5.48
C ASN A 46 27.83 -15.47 4.05
N VAL A 47 27.08 -14.38 3.85
CA VAL A 47 26.51 -13.99 2.55
C VAL A 47 27.55 -13.93 1.44
N LEU A 48 28.75 -13.37 1.72
CA LEU A 48 29.78 -13.20 0.69
C LEU A 48 30.39 -14.52 0.26
N GLN A 49 30.58 -15.47 1.18
CA GLN A 49 31.06 -16.80 0.86
C GLN A 49 30.01 -17.60 0.06
N ILE A 50 28.71 -17.50 0.43
CA ILE A 50 27.61 -18.12 -0.32
C ILE A 50 27.57 -17.59 -1.75
N LEU A 51 27.71 -16.27 -1.94
CA LEU A 51 27.79 -15.66 -3.27
C LEU A 51 29.02 -16.12 -4.07
N ALA A 52 30.16 -16.28 -3.39
CA ALA A 52 31.42 -16.72 -4.02
C ALA A 52 31.37 -18.18 -4.51
N LEU A 53 30.42 -19.01 -4.06
CA LEU A 53 30.15 -20.31 -4.63
C LEU A 53 29.84 -20.21 -6.13
N GLY A 54 29.09 -19.16 -6.51
CA GLY A 54 28.70 -18.89 -7.90
C GLY A 54 27.73 -19.93 -8.46
N ALA A 55 26.84 -20.47 -7.61
CA ALA A 55 25.88 -21.51 -7.97
C ALA A 55 24.88 -21.01 -9.02
N LYS A 56 24.74 -21.75 -10.11
CA LYS A 56 23.87 -21.46 -11.25
C LYS A 56 22.67 -22.41 -11.28
N LYS A 57 21.67 -22.09 -12.10
CA LYS A 57 20.54 -22.99 -12.35
C LYS A 57 21.01 -24.36 -12.79
N GLY A 58 20.49 -25.39 -12.15
CA GLY A 58 20.85 -26.79 -12.39
C GLY A 58 21.99 -27.31 -11.53
N ASP A 59 22.72 -26.45 -10.84
CA ASP A 59 23.75 -26.89 -9.89
C ASP A 59 23.10 -27.52 -8.65
N THR A 60 23.77 -28.51 -8.07
CA THR A 60 23.34 -29.14 -6.85
C THR A 60 24.18 -28.64 -5.67
N LEU A 61 23.51 -28.03 -4.70
CA LEU A 61 24.10 -27.68 -3.41
C LEU A 61 23.92 -28.81 -2.42
N ARG A 62 24.98 -29.09 -1.66
CA ARG A 62 24.92 -29.88 -0.47
C ARG A 62 25.06 -28.99 0.74
N VAL A 63 24.16 -29.12 1.69
CA VAL A 63 24.16 -28.35 2.95
C VAL A 63 24.35 -29.29 4.10
N ASP A 64 25.50 -29.18 4.77
CA ASP A 64 25.85 -29.97 5.95
C ASP A 64 25.53 -29.13 7.21
N ILE A 65 24.81 -29.73 8.17
CA ILE A 65 24.34 -29.09 9.38
C ILE A 65 24.75 -29.94 10.57
N ASP A 66 25.48 -29.38 11.51
CA ASP A 66 26.03 -30.13 12.67
C ASP A 66 25.88 -29.29 13.95
N GLY A 67 25.18 -29.85 14.93
CA GLY A 67 24.96 -29.21 16.24
C GLY A 67 23.70 -29.72 16.94
N ASP A 68 23.42 -29.19 18.13
CA ASP A 68 22.34 -29.64 18.99
C ASP A 68 20.92 -29.41 18.42
N ASP A 69 20.79 -28.38 17.55
CA ASP A 69 19.51 -27.99 16.92
C ASP A 69 19.45 -28.34 15.42
N GLU A 70 20.30 -29.27 14.97
CA GLU A 70 20.44 -29.64 13.54
C GLU A 70 19.13 -30.09 12.88
N GLU A 71 18.23 -30.77 13.60
CA GLU A 71 16.93 -31.20 13.07
C GLU A 71 16.01 -29.98 12.73
N VAL A 72 15.98 -29.02 13.62
CA VAL A 72 15.15 -27.80 13.44
C VAL A 72 15.76 -26.90 12.38
N ALA A 73 17.08 -26.76 12.38
CA ALA A 73 17.83 -26.00 11.39
C ALA A 73 17.66 -26.60 9.99
N ALA A 74 17.78 -27.93 9.85
CA ALA A 74 17.61 -28.63 8.58
C ALA A 74 16.22 -28.38 8.00
N LYS A 75 15.18 -28.54 8.80
CA LYS A 75 13.79 -28.29 8.34
C LYS A 75 13.58 -26.87 7.87
N ALA A 76 14.06 -25.86 8.62
CA ALA A 76 13.90 -24.46 8.27
C ALA A 76 14.68 -24.08 7.00
N ILE A 77 15.90 -24.62 6.84
CA ILE A 77 16.72 -24.40 5.65
C ILE A 77 16.09 -25.07 4.43
N GLU A 78 15.58 -26.29 4.57
CA GLU A 78 14.89 -27.00 3.49
C GLU A 78 13.62 -26.26 3.04
N GLU A 79 12.78 -25.82 3.97
CA GLU A 79 11.60 -24.99 3.68
C GLU A 79 11.98 -23.69 2.98
N LEU A 80 13.07 -23.04 3.40
CA LEU A 80 13.58 -21.84 2.76
C LEU A 80 14.06 -22.10 1.34
N LEU A 81 14.86 -23.15 1.13
CA LEU A 81 15.40 -23.54 -0.18
C LEU A 81 14.29 -23.87 -1.17
N HIS A 82 13.23 -24.56 -0.73
CA HIS A 82 12.08 -24.91 -1.58
C HIS A 82 11.07 -23.77 -1.74
N GLY A 83 10.95 -22.83 -0.78
CA GLY A 83 9.97 -21.76 -0.82
C GLY A 83 10.49 -20.43 -1.35
N ALA A 84 11.68 -19.99 -0.92
CA ALA A 84 12.22 -18.66 -1.24
C ALA A 84 13.05 -18.64 -2.53
N PHE A 85 13.45 -19.81 -3.03
CA PHE A 85 14.23 -19.97 -4.24
C PHE A 85 13.41 -20.36 -5.47
N GLU A 86 12.12 -20.68 -5.29
CA GLU A 86 11.23 -20.81 -6.44
C GLU A 86 11.13 -19.45 -7.12
N GLU A 87 11.48 -19.40 -8.42
CA GLU A 87 11.05 -18.29 -9.26
C GLU A 87 9.55 -18.20 -9.08
N LYS A 88 9.09 -17.08 -8.50
CA LYS A 88 7.69 -16.73 -8.67
C LYS A 88 7.45 -16.82 -10.18
N LYS A 89 6.56 -17.71 -10.61
CA LYS A 89 6.03 -17.74 -11.97
C LYS A 89 5.90 -16.30 -12.44
N PRO A 90 6.22 -15.95 -13.69
CA PRO A 90 6.10 -14.58 -14.16
C PRO A 90 4.76 -14.08 -13.63
N VAL A 91 4.82 -13.07 -12.74
CA VAL A 91 3.61 -12.53 -12.12
C VAL A 91 2.79 -12.07 -13.29
N ASP A 92 1.64 -12.69 -13.52
CA ASP A 92 0.72 -12.27 -14.56
C ASP A 92 0.54 -10.76 -14.39
N ILE A 93 0.76 -10.00 -15.46
CA ILE A 93 0.66 -8.55 -15.42
C ILE A 93 -0.76 -8.21 -15.05
N LEU A 94 -0.95 -7.65 -13.85
CA LEU A 94 -2.28 -7.24 -13.39
C LEU A 94 -2.75 -6.05 -14.23
N LYS A 95 -3.77 -6.25 -15.04
CA LYS A 95 -4.36 -5.21 -15.87
C LYS A 95 -5.40 -4.43 -15.07
N ILE A 96 -5.19 -3.15 -14.91
CA ILE A 96 -6.03 -2.28 -14.09
C ILE A 96 -6.71 -1.21 -14.95
N ALA A 97 -8.04 -1.18 -14.95
CA ALA A 97 -8.83 -0.08 -15.48
C ALA A 97 -9.00 0.99 -14.39
N PHE A 98 -8.37 2.15 -14.55
CA PHE A 98 -8.36 3.22 -13.58
C PHE A 98 -9.35 4.31 -13.98
N PHE A 99 -10.47 4.40 -13.27
CA PHE A 99 -11.58 5.31 -13.58
C PHE A 99 -11.49 6.64 -12.86
N GLY A 100 -12.12 7.69 -13.42
CA GLY A 100 -12.19 9.02 -12.83
C GLY A 100 -10.82 9.65 -12.61
N THR A 101 -9.88 9.39 -13.53
CA THR A 101 -8.47 9.77 -13.42
C THR A 101 -8.29 11.28 -13.41
N LYS A 102 -7.37 11.76 -12.58
CA LYS A 102 -6.90 13.14 -12.53
C LYS A 102 -5.41 13.20 -12.87
N ASP A 103 -4.91 14.39 -13.24
CA ASP A 103 -3.52 14.55 -13.64
C ASP A 103 -2.52 14.10 -12.55
N TYR A 104 -2.83 14.36 -11.29
CA TYR A 104 -2.00 13.90 -10.18
C TYR A 104 -1.98 12.36 -10.05
N ASP A 105 -3.08 11.66 -10.35
CA ASP A 105 -3.10 10.19 -10.36
C ASP A 105 -2.10 9.67 -11.39
N ARG A 106 -2.13 10.23 -12.61
CA ARG A 106 -1.19 9.84 -13.68
C ARG A 106 0.25 10.05 -13.26
N THR A 107 0.54 11.19 -12.63
CA THR A 107 1.90 11.51 -12.17
C THR A 107 2.41 10.48 -11.17
N PHE A 108 1.68 10.29 -10.06
CA PHE A 108 2.13 9.42 -8.98
C PHE A 108 2.15 7.93 -9.37
N PHE A 109 1.10 7.42 -10.01
CA PHE A 109 1.05 6.00 -10.39
C PHE A 109 2.02 5.66 -11.53
N SER A 110 2.27 6.58 -12.47
CA SER A 110 3.25 6.34 -13.54
C SER A 110 4.68 6.23 -13.01
N GLU A 111 5.04 6.97 -11.96
CA GLU A 111 6.34 6.85 -11.31
C GLU A 111 6.49 5.49 -10.62
N LEU A 112 5.47 5.06 -9.87
CA LEU A 112 5.47 3.77 -9.17
C LEU A 112 5.56 2.56 -10.13
N VAL A 113 4.92 2.65 -11.30
CA VAL A 113 4.97 1.58 -12.32
C VAL A 113 6.33 1.56 -13.05
N LYS A 114 7.01 2.69 -13.16
CA LYS A 114 8.34 2.79 -13.78
C LYS A 114 9.44 2.22 -12.90
N ASP A 115 9.28 2.23 -11.59
CA ASP A 115 10.28 1.74 -10.62
C ASP A 115 10.29 0.19 -10.56
N LYS A 116 10.57 -0.43 -11.72
CA LYS A 116 10.67 -1.89 -11.90
C LYS A 116 11.90 -2.51 -11.20
N GLY A 117 12.68 -1.71 -10.46
CA GLY A 117 14.00 -2.13 -9.95
C GLY A 117 13.97 -2.90 -8.63
N GLN A 118 12.93 -2.81 -7.80
CA GLN A 118 12.91 -3.45 -6.48
C GLN A 118 11.73 -4.38 -6.24
N GLY A 119 11.35 -5.12 -7.24
CA GLY A 119 10.43 -6.26 -7.14
C GLY A 119 9.06 -5.87 -6.65
N THR A 120 8.08 -6.11 -7.41
CA THR A 120 6.88 -6.74 -6.92
C THR A 120 5.59 -6.40 -7.64
N TYR A 121 5.49 -5.36 -8.43
CA TYR A 121 4.17 -5.09 -9.03
C TYR A 121 4.28 -4.94 -10.54
N ASN A 122 4.08 -6.07 -11.27
CA ASN A 122 3.83 -6.03 -12.70
C ASN A 122 2.37 -5.65 -12.90
N SER A 123 2.09 -4.35 -13.04
CA SER A 123 0.76 -3.85 -13.35
C SER A 123 0.78 -3.02 -14.63
N ASP A 124 -0.25 -3.22 -15.45
CA ASP A 124 -0.55 -2.40 -16.62
C ASP A 124 -1.79 -1.57 -16.31
N ILE A 125 -1.62 -0.24 -16.23
CA ILE A 125 -2.70 0.66 -15.84
C ILE A 125 -3.19 1.44 -17.07
N LYS A 126 -4.46 1.21 -17.42
CA LYS A 126 -5.18 2.04 -18.39
C LYS A 126 -6.00 3.10 -17.67
N TYR A 127 -5.72 4.36 -17.94
CA TYR A 127 -6.41 5.50 -17.35
C TYR A 127 -7.63 5.92 -18.17
N PHE A 128 -8.78 6.04 -17.48
CA PHE A 128 -10.03 6.56 -18.02
C PHE A 128 -10.42 7.83 -17.26
N ASP A 129 -10.68 8.92 -17.98
CA ASP A 129 -11.12 10.19 -17.38
C ASP A 129 -12.59 10.12 -16.93
N SER A 130 -13.37 9.22 -17.55
CA SER A 130 -14.75 8.93 -17.16
C SER A 130 -14.80 8.22 -15.81
N GLN A 131 -15.83 8.52 -15.03
CA GLN A 131 -16.14 7.79 -13.79
C GLN A 131 -16.71 6.40 -14.14
N LEU A 132 -16.51 5.45 -13.22
CA LEU A 132 -17.19 4.16 -13.28
C LEU A 132 -18.68 4.37 -13.00
N GLY A 133 -19.50 3.77 -13.85
CA GLY A 133 -20.95 3.78 -13.72
C GLY A 133 -21.59 2.79 -14.69
N PRO A 134 -22.93 2.71 -14.73
CA PRO A 134 -23.63 1.74 -15.58
C PRO A 134 -23.24 1.83 -17.06
N GLU A 135 -23.01 3.03 -17.58
CA GLU A 135 -22.68 3.27 -18.99
C GLU A 135 -21.21 2.98 -19.32
N THR A 136 -20.31 3.05 -18.31
CA THR A 136 -18.87 2.95 -18.50
C THR A 136 -18.28 1.63 -18.00
N ALA A 137 -19.04 0.84 -17.25
CA ALA A 137 -18.57 -0.44 -16.69
C ALA A 137 -18.04 -1.41 -17.76
N GLY A 138 -18.60 -1.37 -18.97
CA GLY A 138 -18.13 -2.17 -20.10
C GLY A 138 -16.70 -1.87 -20.55
N LEU A 139 -16.16 -0.68 -20.22
CA LEU A 139 -14.76 -0.32 -20.50
C LEU A 139 -13.76 -1.17 -19.70
N ALA A 140 -14.23 -1.85 -18.65
CA ALA A 140 -13.43 -2.78 -17.86
C ALA A 140 -13.24 -4.16 -18.52
N GLN A 141 -13.75 -4.37 -19.74
CA GLN A 141 -13.58 -5.64 -20.44
C GLN A 141 -12.11 -5.99 -20.67
N GLY A 142 -11.69 -7.17 -20.19
CA GLY A 142 -10.32 -7.66 -20.33
C GLY A 142 -9.33 -7.11 -19.32
N TYR A 143 -9.82 -6.44 -18.27
CA TYR A 143 -9.03 -6.03 -17.10
C TYR A 143 -9.31 -6.95 -15.91
N ASP A 144 -8.29 -7.18 -15.10
CA ASP A 144 -8.38 -8.00 -13.89
C ASP A 144 -8.94 -7.22 -12.70
N ALA A 145 -8.68 -5.91 -12.70
CA ALA A 145 -9.06 -5.00 -11.63
C ALA A 145 -9.60 -3.67 -12.15
N VAL A 146 -10.45 -3.04 -11.35
CA VAL A 146 -10.82 -1.64 -11.50
C VAL A 146 -10.30 -0.83 -10.31
N CYS A 147 -9.76 0.37 -10.57
CA CYS A 147 -9.38 1.33 -9.54
C CYS A 147 -10.33 2.52 -9.59
N ILE A 148 -11.02 2.79 -8.47
CA ILE A 148 -12.11 3.76 -8.38
C ILE A 148 -11.97 4.71 -7.19
N PHE A 149 -12.73 5.80 -7.20
CA PHE A 149 -12.74 6.82 -6.15
C PHE A 149 -14.16 7.05 -5.60
N VAL A 150 -14.32 8.00 -4.69
CA VAL A 150 -15.58 8.27 -3.96
C VAL A 150 -16.76 8.64 -4.85
N ASN A 151 -16.49 9.22 -6.02
CA ASN A 151 -17.52 9.66 -6.96
C ASN A 151 -17.92 8.60 -8.00
N ASP A 152 -17.23 7.46 -8.01
CA ASP A 152 -17.56 6.35 -8.89
C ASP A 152 -18.74 5.56 -8.32
N ASN A 153 -19.49 4.92 -9.19
CA ASN A 153 -20.65 4.12 -8.84
C ASN A 153 -20.35 2.63 -9.09
N ALA A 154 -20.22 1.86 -8.02
CA ALA A 154 -20.12 0.40 -8.05
C ALA A 154 -21.35 -0.24 -7.37
N SER A 155 -22.54 0.23 -7.70
CA SER A 155 -23.82 -0.40 -7.32
C SER A 155 -23.97 -1.79 -7.93
N ARG A 156 -24.94 -2.58 -7.48
CA ARG A 156 -25.18 -3.96 -7.93
C ARG A 156 -25.13 -4.15 -9.45
N PRO A 157 -25.84 -3.35 -10.29
CA PRO A 157 -25.78 -3.54 -11.73
C PRO A 157 -24.38 -3.32 -12.33
N VAL A 158 -23.60 -2.42 -11.72
CA VAL A 158 -22.21 -2.16 -12.14
C VAL A 158 -21.31 -3.31 -11.74
N VAL A 159 -21.44 -3.81 -10.50
CA VAL A 159 -20.67 -4.98 -10.01
C VAL A 159 -20.96 -6.22 -10.86
N GLU A 160 -22.22 -6.46 -11.21
CA GLU A 160 -22.61 -7.54 -12.11
C GLU A 160 -21.94 -7.39 -13.49
N LYS A 161 -21.97 -6.18 -14.05
CA LYS A 161 -21.29 -5.89 -15.33
C LYS A 161 -19.77 -6.07 -15.24
N LEU A 162 -19.15 -5.68 -14.15
CA LEU A 162 -17.72 -5.90 -13.91
C LEU A 162 -17.41 -7.41 -13.86
N HIS A 163 -18.25 -8.20 -13.21
CA HIS A 163 -18.13 -9.66 -13.20
C HIS A 163 -18.19 -10.25 -14.61
N GLU A 164 -19.18 -9.83 -15.43
CA GLU A 164 -19.28 -10.23 -16.84
C GLU A 164 -18.03 -9.86 -17.66
N CYS A 165 -17.39 -8.72 -17.34
CA CYS A 165 -16.14 -8.28 -17.94
C CYS A 165 -14.91 -9.08 -17.48
N GLY A 166 -15.06 -9.97 -16.50
CA GLY A 166 -13.97 -10.78 -15.93
C GLY A 166 -13.18 -10.12 -14.81
N VAL A 167 -13.62 -8.96 -14.32
CA VAL A 167 -12.98 -8.25 -13.21
C VAL A 167 -13.11 -9.05 -11.92
N LYS A 168 -12.01 -9.20 -11.19
CA LYS A 168 -11.92 -9.94 -9.91
C LYS A 168 -11.62 -9.06 -8.72
N LEU A 169 -11.26 -7.78 -8.96
CA LEU A 169 -10.76 -6.91 -7.91
C LEU A 169 -11.25 -5.47 -8.09
N ILE A 170 -11.83 -4.89 -7.05
CA ILE A 170 -12.15 -3.47 -6.97
C ILE A 170 -11.19 -2.83 -5.98
N LEU A 171 -10.41 -1.85 -6.44
CA LEU A 171 -9.44 -1.09 -5.68
C LEU A 171 -9.98 0.30 -5.39
N LEU A 172 -10.26 0.61 -4.15
CA LEU A 172 -10.67 1.95 -3.72
C LEU A 172 -9.44 2.77 -3.31
N ARG A 173 -9.13 3.84 -4.06
CA ARG A 173 -8.07 4.79 -3.68
C ARG A 173 -8.52 5.80 -2.63
N CYS A 174 -9.41 5.36 -1.73
CA CYS A 174 -9.96 6.14 -0.63
C CYS A 174 -10.31 5.23 0.56
N ALA A 175 -10.64 5.84 1.70
CA ALA A 175 -11.04 5.11 2.90
C ALA A 175 -12.52 4.72 2.90
N GLY A 176 -13.40 5.57 2.34
CA GLY A 176 -14.83 5.31 2.20
C GLY A 176 -15.11 4.23 1.16
N PHE A 177 -16.19 3.48 1.35
CA PHE A 177 -16.62 2.40 0.45
C PHE A 177 -18.15 2.35 0.26
N ASN A 178 -18.86 3.43 0.61
CA ASN A 178 -20.32 3.47 0.54
C ASN A 178 -20.86 3.45 -0.90
N ASN A 179 -20.00 3.71 -1.87
CA ASN A 179 -20.28 3.68 -3.30
C ASN A 179 -20.12 2.29 -3.92
N VAL A 180 -19.83 1.25 -3.11
CA VAL A 180 -19.70 -0.14 -3.56
C VAL A 180 -20.76 -1.01 -2.89
N ASP A 181 -21.49 -1.79 -3.69
CA ASP A 181 -22.36 -2.86 -3.18
C ASP A 181 -21.49 -4.06 -2.79
N LEU A 182 -21.11 -4.11 -1.51
CA LEU A 182 -20.27 -5.19 -0.97
C LEU A 182 -20.96 -6.55 -1.00
N GLN A 183 -22.30 -6.58 -0.92
CA GLN A 183 -23.05 -7.82 -0.98
C GLN A 183 -22.99 -8.39 -2.41
N ALA A 184 -23.23 -7.56 -3.40
CA ALA A 184 -23.06 -7.96 -4.81
C ALA A 184 -21.62 -8.39 -5.11
N ALA A 185 -20.61 -7.63 -4.64
CA ALA A 185 -19.22 -8.01 -4.85
C ALA A 185 -18.91 -9.40 -4.28
N LYS A 186 -19.42 -9.71 -3.08
CA LYS A 186 -19.29 -11.04 -2.46
C LYS A 186 -20.00 -12.13 -3.26
N GLU A 187 -21.23 -11.89 -3.73
CA GLU A 187 -22.02 -12.83 -4.53
C GLU A 187 -21.32 -13.19 -5.85
N TYR A 188 -20.72 -12.20 -6.50
CA TYR A 188 -19.98 -12.37 -7.77
C TYR A 188 -18.50 -12.71 -7.60
N GLY A 189 -18.02 -12.92 -6.36
CA GLY A 189 -16.64 -13.31 -6.08
C GLY A 189 -15.61 -12.22 -6.38
N ILE A 190 -16.01 -10.95 -6.39
CA ILE A 190 -15.12 -9.80 -6.57
C ILE A 190 -14.58 -9.35 -5.22
N THR A 191 -13.26 -9.34 -5.08
CA THR A 191 -12.58 -8.82 -3.88
C THR A 191 -12.58 -7.30 -3.89
N VAL A 192 -12.91 -6.67 -2.76
CA VAL A 192 -12.88 -5.21 -2.61
C VAL A 192 -11.79 -4.82 -1.61
N LEU A 193 -10.84 -4.00 -2.06
CA LEU A 193 -9.77 -3.46 -1.23
C LEU A 193 -9.88 -1.93 -1.17
N ARG A 194 -9.47 -1.35 -0.05
CA ARG A 194 -9.48 0.09 0.16
C ARG A 194 -8.23 0.56 0.90
N VAL A 195 -8.00 1.87 0.94
CA VAL A 195 -7.01 2.47 1.83
C VAL A 195 -7.66 2.66 3.21
N PRO A 196 -7.32 1.83 4.22
CA PRO A 196 -8.07 1.80 5.48
C PRO A 196 -7.91 3.09 6.30
N ALA A 197 -6.77 3.75 6.19
CA ALA A 197 -6.48 5.05 6.80
C ALA A 197 -5.32 5.72 6.06
N TYR A 198 -5.41 7.04 5.89
CA TYR A 198 -4.28 7.84 5.42
C TYR A 198 -3.99 8.95 6.44
N SER A 199 -4.16 10.23 6.18
CA SER A 199 -3.80 11.27 7.13
C SER A 199 -5.02 11.88 7.84
N PRO A 200 -5.33 11.51 9.10
CA PRO A 200 -6.36 12.19 9.88
C PRO A 200 -5.99 13.65 10.17
N TYR A 201 -4.70 13.95 10.19
CA TYR A 201 -4.19 15.31 10.37
C TYR A 201 -4.55 16.21 9.19
N ALA A 202 -4.32 15.75 7.95
CA ALA A 202 -4.62 16.53 6.75
C ALA A 202 -6.10 16.99 6.70
N VAL A 203 -7.04 16.13 7.11
CA VAL A 203 -8.47 16.47 7.14
C VAL A 203 -8.75 17.52 8.23
N ALA A 204 -8.20 17.34 9.43
CA ALA A 204 -8.40 18.28 10.53
C ALA A 204 -7.74 19.64 10.25
N GLU A 205 -6.53 19.65 9.72
CA GLU A 205 -5.80 20.86 9.34
C GLU A 205 -6.51 21.62 8.24
N HIS A 206 -7.02 20.92 7.21
CA HIS A 206 -7.80 21.55 6.15
C HIS A 206 -9.10 22.17 6.67
N ALA A 207 -9.81 21.48 7.55
CA ALA A 207 -11.01 22.02 8.19
C ALA A 207 -10.71 23.29 9.00
N MET A 208 -9.59 23.32 9.74
CA MET A 208 -9.15 24.52 10.45
C MET A 208 -8.73 25.63 9.50
N ALA A 209 -8.05 25.32 8.39
CA ALA A 209 -7.68 26.31 7.38
C ALA A 209 -8.91 27.00 6.78
N ILE A 210 -9.95 26.22 6.41
CA ILE A 210 -11.23 26.77 5.92
C ILE A 210 -11.90 27.63 7.00
N LEU A 211 -11.91 27.17 8.26
CA LEU A 211 -12.47 27.94 9.37
C LEU A 211 -11.76 29.30 9.50
N GLN A 212 -10.43 29.32 9.47
CA GLN A 212 -9.65 30.55 9.57
C GLN A 212 -9.82 31.45 8.36
N GLU A 213 -9.87 30.90 7.16
CA GLU A 213 -10.13 31.69 5.95
C GLU A 213 -11.50 32.37 6.02
N ALA A 214 -12.55 31.61 6.39
CA ALA A 214 -13.90 32.13 6.53
C ALA A 214 -13.99 33.18 7.64
N ASN A 215 -13.40 32.92 8.81
CA ASN A 215 -13.41 33.79 9.97
C ASN A 215 -12.63 35.09 9.69
N ARG A 216 -11.40 34.97 9.19
CA ARG A 216 -10.50 36.10 8.95
C ARG A 216 -10.68 36.73 7.56
N ARG A 217 -11.60 36.20 6.73
CA ARG A 217 -11.94 36.69 5.38
C ARG A 217 -10.72 36.85 4.47
N LEU A 218 -9.78 35.89 4.53
CA LEU A 218 -8.49 36.02 3.84
C LEU A 218 -8.65 36.13 2.33
N HIS A 219 -9.59 35.42 1.71
CA HIS A 219 -9.90 35.56 0.27
C HIS A 219 -10.33 36.99 -0.11
N LYS A 220 -11.15 37.64 0.75
CA LYS A 220 -11.56 39.02 0.52
C LYS A 220 -10.41 40.00 0.70
N ALA A 221 -9.60 39.82 1.73
CA ALA A 221 -8.41 40.62 1.97
C ALA A 221 -7.43 40.50 0.80
N TYR A 222 -7.17 39.28 0.32
CA TYR A 222 -6.32 39.03 -0.83
C TYR A 222 -6.80 39.76 -2.09
N THR A 223 -8.08 39.67 -2.42
CA THR A 223 -8.67 40.33 -3.60
C THR A 223 -8.55 41.85 -3.47
N LYS A 224 -8.91 42.43 -2.29
CA LYS A 224 -8.77 43.85 -2.04
C LYS A 224 -7.36 44.36 -2.24
N VAL A 225 -6.36 43.65 -1.70
CA VAL A 225 -4.95 44.03 -1.86
C VAL A 225 -4.52 43.97 -3.32
N LYS A 226 -4.96 42.99 -4.09
CA LYS A 226 -4.71 42.94 -5.55
C LYS A 226 -5.28 44.12 -6.30
N ASP A 227 -6.42 44.67 -5.84
CA ASP A 227 -7.08 45.83 -6.41
C ASP A 227 -6.54 47.15 -5.82
N ASN A 228 -5.38 47.14 -5.13
CA ASN A 228 -4.80 48.29 -4.42
C ASN A 228 -5.76 48.93 -3.41
N ASN A 229 -6.70 48.18 -2.86
CA ASN A 229 -7.65 48.62 -1.86
C ASN A 229 -7.25 48.12 -0.46
N PHE A 230 -6.71 48.99 0.36
CA PHE A 230 -6.23 48.71 1.72
C PHE A 230 -7.26 49.00 2.81
N ALA A 231 -8.51 49.26 2.46
CA ALA A 231 -9.56 49.54 3.44
C ALA A 231 -9.90 48.28 4.25
N LEU A 232 -9.99 48.40 5.57
CA LEU A 232 -10.26 47.31 6.50
C LEU A 232 -11.76 46.95 6.58
N SER A 233 -12.63 47.73 5.99
CA SER A 233 -14.08 47.49 6.01
C SER A 233 -14.45 46.13 5.43
N GLY A 234 -15.28 45.36 6.15
CA GLY A 234 -15.72 44.01 5.76
C GLY A 234 -14.71 42.89 6.01
N LEU A 235 -13.61 43.15 6.70
CA LEU A 235 -12.57 42.15 7.04
C LEU A 235 -12.58 41.76 8.53
N LEU A 236 -13.56 42.22 9.31
CA LEU A 236 -13.66 41.87 10.72
C LEU A 236 -13.90 40.36 10.88
N GLY A 237 -13.16 39.75 11.80
CA GLY A 237 -13.31 38.38 12.25
C GLY A 237 -13.40 38.34 13.77
N LEU A 238 -13.46 37.11 14.29
CA LEU A 238 -13.49 36.83 15.73
C LEU A 238 -12.19 36.11 16.14
N ASP A 239 -11.76 36.39 17.38
CA ASP A 239 -10.72 35.56 17.98
C ASP A 239 -11.31 34.23 18.40
N LEU A 240 -10.60 33.15 18.08
CA LEU A 240 -11.00 31.78 18.50
C LEU A 240 -10.61 31.51 19.97
N HIS A 241 -9.64 32.25 20.49
CA HIS A 241 -9.22 32.15 21.87
C HIS A 241 -10.42 32.35 22.83
N ASN A 242 -10.52 31.50 23.86
CA ASN A 242 -11.64 31.47 24.81
C ASN A 242 -13.03 31.16 24.22
N LYS A 243 -13.10 30.72 22.95
CA LYS A 243 -14.35 30.21 22.37
C LYS A 243 -14.52 28.72 22.66
N VAL A 244 -15.73 28.22 22.44
CA VAL A 244 -16.06 26.81 22.60
C VAL A 244 -16.13 26.16 21.22
N ALA A 245 -15.41 25.03 21.07
CA ALA A 245 -15.50 24.17 19.89
C ALA A 245 -16.25 22.88 20.24
N GLY A 246 -17.36 22.62 19.56
CA GLY A 246 -18.09 21.35 19.62
C GLY A 246 -17.57 20.39 18.54
N ILE A 247 -17.12 19.19 18.93
CA ILE A 247 -16.67 18.16 18.01
C ILE A 247 -17.63 16.99 18.06
N MET A 248 -18.32 16.76 16.94
CA MET A 248 -19.20 15.63 16.76
C MET A 248 -18.44 14.52 16.03
N GLY A 249 -18.20 13.40 16.72
CA GLY A 249 -17.33 12.33 16.29
C GLY A 249 -15.91 12.48 16.85
N THR A 250 -15.57 11.69 17.88
CA THR A 250 -14.28 11.73 18.56
C THR A 250 -13.30 10.65 18.07
N GLY A 251 -13.49 10.17 16.85
CA GLY A 251 -12.56 9.29 16.15
C GLY A 251 -11.21 9.97 15.85
N LYS A 252 -10.35 9.33 15.08
CA LYS A 252 -8.98 9.82 14.80
C LYS A 252 -8.94 11.28 14.30
N ILE A 253 -9.82 11.65 13.36
CA ILE A 253 -9.91 13.01 12.81
C ILE A 253 -10.40 14.00 13.88
N GLY A 254 -11.48 13.65 14.59
CA GLY A 254 -12.01 14.50 15.66
C GLY A 254 -11.01 14.77 16.77
N GLN A 255 -10.21 13.78 17.16
CA GLN A 255 -9.12 13.95 18.13
C GLN A 255 -8.01 14.90 17.62
N CYS A 256 -7.65 14.82 16.33
CA CYS A 256 -6.72 15.77 15.72
C CYS A 256 -7.28 17.20 15.76
N MET A 257 -8.54 17.37 15.37
CA MET A 257 -9.22 18.67 15.42
C MET A 257 -9.32 19.22 16.84
N ALA A 258 -9.60 18.37 17.83
CA ALA A 258 -9.63 18.75 19.24
C ALA A 258 -8.27 19.31 19.72
N ARG A 259 -7.16 18.68 19.33
CA ARG A 259 -5.81 19.18 19.65
C ARG A 259 -5.55 20.54 19.00
N ILE A 260 -5.93 20.70 17.73
CA ILE A 260 -5.79 21.98 17.02
C ILE A 260 -6.60 23.08 17.73
N CYS A 261 -7.87 22.82 18.06
CA CYS A 261 -8.72 23.77 18.78
C CYS A 261 -8.15 24.14 20.17
N LYS A 262 -7.61 23.16 20.91
CA LYS A 262 -6.90 23.45 22.17
C LYS A 262 -5.67 24.32 21.95
N GLY A 263 -4.92 24.13 20.87
CA GLY A 263 -3.81 24.99 20.50
C GLY A 263 -4.21 26.46 20.24
N TYR A 264 -5.43 26.69 19.81
CA TYR A 264 -6.02 28.03 19.69
C TYR A 264 -6.56 28.60 21.02
N GLY A 265 -6.38 27.89 22.14
CA GLY A 265 -6.92 28.32 23.44
C GLY A 265 -8.44 28.18 23.57
N MET A 266 -9.05 27.29 22.80
CA MET A 266 -10.49 27.04 22.84
C MET A 266 -10.84 26.00 23.93
N THR A 267 -12.03 26.10 24.50
CA THR A 267 -12.64 25.01 25.26
C THR A 267 -13.22 24.01 24.26
N VAL A 268 -12.90 22.73 24.41
CA VAL A 268 -13.36 21.68 23.49
C VAL A 268 -14.38 20.79 24.16
N LEU A 269 -15.56 20.66 23.55
CA LEU A 269 -16.62 19.72 23.91
C LEU A 269 -16.69 18.63 22.84
N GLY A 270 -16.60 17.36 23.25
CA GLY A 270 -16.71 16.21 22.36
C GLY A 270 -18.03 15.48 22.55
N TRP A 271 -18.60 15.02 21.45
CA TRP A 271 -19.73 14.09 21.45
C TRP A 271 -19.47 12.95 20.48
N ASP A 272 -19.77 11.73 20.88
CA ASP A 272 -19.68 10.55 20.03
C ASP A 272 -20.78 9.55 20.40
N ALA A 273 -21.30 8.83 19.41
CA ALA A 273 -22.24 7.75 19.62
C ALA A 273 -21.55 6.54 20.29
N TYR A 274 -20.24 6.40 20.08
CA TYR A 274 -19.40 5.35 20.65
C TYR A 274 -18.15 5.99 21.26
N PRO A 275 -18.29 6.61 22.46
CA PRO A 275 -17.18 7.33 23.10
C PRO A 275 -16.04 6.38 23.44
N ASN A 276 -14.80 6.83 23.18
CA ASN A 276 -13.57 6.13 23.55
C ASN A 276 -13.17 6.46 24.99
#